data_4453f1b052408e90c2028734d62126a1
#
_entry.id   4453f1b052408e90c2028734d62126a1
#
_cell.length_a   1.000
_cell.length_b   1.000
_cell.length_c   1.000
_cell.angle_alpha   90.00
_cell.angle_beta   90.00
_cell.angle_gamma   90.00
#
_symmetry.space_group_name_H-M   'P 1'
#
loop_
_entity.id
_entity.type
_entity.pdbx_description
1 polymer ?
#
loop_
_entity_poly.entity_id
_entity_poly.type
_entity_poly.pdbx_seq_one_letter_code
_entity_poly.pdbx_strand_id
1 'polypeptide(L)'
;MNVKIKKSLKIITLLMTAAIIATASAEIYNYLNFSAGVGVEGLNLNWDATGIDTGLSADIDGVLCTLSGLKGPAGGTRTYNNAIKLTSTAATTFDIEVVSVTGTGTVNMTSIVVRIYDEGSVLRGTLTVFSGGSAGTTPVIDLSMTGAVTWRLEWDITWASTAIVGDTVTVTLKVTTTTLP
;
A
#
# COMPACT_ATOMS: atom_id res chain seq x y z
N MET A 1 49.12 17.48 -46.16
CA MET A 1 48.18 17.87 -45.07
C MET A 1 48.96 18.02 -43.78
N ASN A 2 48.90 19.23 -43.17
CA ASN A 2 49.79 19.63 -42.06
C ASN A 2 49.51 18.76 -40.80
N VAL A 3 50.58 18.28 -40.12
CA VAL A 3 50.48 17.39 -38.94
C VAL A 3 49.61 17.95 -37.83
N LYS A 4 49.56 19.31 -37.71
CA LYS A 4 48.70 20.01 -36.74
C LYS A 4 47.21 19.82 -37.07
N ILE A 5 46.83 19.87 -38.35
CA ILE A 5 45.43 19.67 -38.79
C ILE A 5 44.98 18.25 -38.53
N LYS A 6 45.83 17.24 -38.75
CA LYS A 6 45.55 15.82 -38.48
C LYS A 6 45.30 15.58 -37.00
N LYS A 7 46.07 16.22 -36.10
CA LYS A 7 45.89 16.10 -34.64
C LYS A 7 44.59 16.75 -34.18
N SER A 8 44.29 17.96 -34.69
CA SER A 8 43.02 18.63 -34.33
C SER A 8 41.80 17.87 -34.83
N LEU A 9 41.86 17.28 -36.03
CA LEU A 9 40.75 16.46 -36.54
C LEU A 9 40.48 15.22 -35.68
N LYS A 10 41.52 14.55 -35.22
CA LYS A 10 41.40 13.39 -34.33
C LYS A 10 40.76 13.77 -32.99
N ILE A 11 41.11 14.92 -32.41
CA ILE A 11 40.53 15.39 -31.13
C ILE A 11 39.05 15.76 -31.32
N ILE A 12 38.72 16.42 -32.41
CA ILE A 12 37.31 16.78 -32.72
C ILE A 12 36.47 15.53 -32.91
N THR A 13 36.96 14.53 -33.64
CA THR A 13 36.26 13.26 -33.84
C THR A 13 36.06 12.54 -32.52
N LEU A 14 37.07 12.50 -31.66
CA LEU A 14 36.98 11.86 -30.34
C LEU A 14 35.95 12.57 -29.43
N LEU A 15 35.94 13.90 -29.44
CA LEU A 15 34.98 14.71 -28.69
C LEU A 15 33.54 14.51 -29.20
N MET A 16 33.33 14.47 -30.51
CA MET A 16 32.01 14.20 -31.09
C MET A 16 31.54 12.77 -30.75
N THR A 17 32.40 11.79 -30.82
CA THR A 17 32.03 10.40 -30.44
C THR A 17 31.69 10.31 -28.97
N ALA A 18 32.45 10.95 -28.08
CA ALA A 18 32.16 10.99 -26.66
C ALA A 18 30.81 11.71 -26.34
N ALA A 19 30.49 12.79 -27.04
CA ALA A 19 29.24 13.50 -26.91
C ALA A 19 28.04 12.66 -27.36
N ILE A 20 28.17 11.93 -28.48
CA ILE A 20 27.11 11.03 -28.98
C ILE A 20 26.87 9.89 -28.00
N ILE A 21 27.93 9.30 -27.44
CA ILE A 21 27.81 8.23 -26.45
C ILE A 21 27.15 8.77 -25.18
N ALA A 22 27.51 9.96 -24.71
CA ALA A 22 26.93 10.57 -23.53
C ALA A 22 25.43 10.87 -23.68
N THR A 23 25.02 11.39 -24.87
CA THR A 23 23.61 11.66 -25.15
C THR A 23 22.81 10.38 -25.28
N ALA A 24 23.32 9.37 -25.99
CA ALA A 24 22.66 8.08 -26.12
C ALA A 24 22.52 7.39 -24.75
N SER A 25 23.55 7.47 -23.90
CA SER A 25 23.49 6.92 -22.53
C SER A 25 22.46 7.67 -21.66
N ALA A 26 22.36 8.98 -21.80
CA ALA A 26 21.38 9.79 -21.08
C ALA A 26 19.95 9.49 -21.53
N GLU A 27 19.73 9.27 -22.84
CA GLU A 27 18.42 8.87 -23.36
C GLU A 27 18.02 7.48 -22.89
N ILE A 28 18.96 6.52 -22.89
CA ILE A 28 18.70 5.16 -22.37
C ILE A 28 18.40 5.21 -20.88
N TYR A 29 19.12 6.03 -20.12
CA TYR A 29 18.90 6.18 -18.67
C TYR A 29 17.55 6.84 -18.38
N ASN A 30 17.17 7.85 -19.14
CA ASN A 30 15.85 8.47 -19.05
C ASN A 30 14.73 7.52 -19.49
N TYR A 31 14.96 6.72 -20.52
CA TYR A 31 13.98 5.74 -20.98
C TYR A 31 13.82 4.60 -19.96
N LEU A 32 14.92 4.12 -19.36
CA LEU A 32 14.88 3.12 -18.30
C LEU A 32 14.24 3.67 -17.00
N ASN A 33 14.52 4.93 -16.64
CA ASN A 33 13.83 5.58 -15.53
C ASN A 33 12.35 5.87 -15.82
N PHE A 34 11.98 6.13 -17.07
CA PHE A 34 10.60 6.36 -17.46
C PHE A 34 9.82 5.04 -17.60
N SER A 35 10.48 3.96 -18.00
CA SER A 35 9.88 2.61 -18.00
C SER A 35 9.91 1.95 -16.62
N ALA A 36 10.77 2.42 -15.69
CA ALA A 36 10.73 2.10 -14.27
C ALA A 36 9.76 2.99 -13.47
N GLY A 37 9.25 4.07 -14.06
CA GLY A 37 7.95 4.63 -13.74
C GLY A 37 6.90 3.65 -14.25
N VAL A 38 6.99 2.42 -13.80
CA VAL A 38 6.02 1.37 -13.97
C VAL A 38 4.70 1.98 -13.57
N GLY A 39 3.92 2.36 -14.56
CA GLY A 39 2.50 2.30 -14.35
C GLY A 39 2.27 0.92 -13.76
N VAL A 40 1.65 0.85 -12.62
CA VAL A 40 1.25 -0.41 -12.01
C VAL A 40 0.29 -1.03 -13.01
N GLU A 41 0.85 -1.72 -14.01
CA GLU A 41 0.06 -2.51 -14.94
C GLU A 41 -0.61 -3.57 -14.06
N GLY A 42 -1.89 -3.26 -13.78
CA GLY A 42 -2.79 -4.21 -13.20
C GLY A 42 -2.22 -4.89 -11.96
N LEU A 43 -2.17 -4.20 -10.82
CA LEU A 43 -2.35 -4.94 -9.59
C LEU A 43 -3.61 -5.76 -9.80
N ASN A 44 -3.45 -7.08 -9.94
CA ASN A 44 -4.58 -7.99 -9.94
C ASN A 44 -5.36 -7.92 -8.62
N LEU A 45 -4.96 -7.01 -7.74
CA LEU A 45 -5.47 -6.80 -6.40
C LEU A 45 -5.72 -5.30 -6.17
N ASN A 46 -6.94 -4.95 -5.80
CA ASN A 46 -7.36 -3.58 -5.53
C ASN A 46 -8.12 -3.49 -4.21
N TRP A 47 -7.97 -2.38 -3.52
CA TRP A 47 -8.87 -2.00 -2.44
C TRP A 47 -10.25 -1.62 -3.01
N ASP A 48 -11.31 -2.00 -2.30
CA ASP A 48 -12.68 -1.69 -2.68
C ASP A 48 -13.45 -1.16 -1.46
N ALA A 49 -13.87 0.10 -1.56
CA ALA A 49 -14.66 0.78 -0.55
C ALA A 49 -16.17 0.70 -0.80
N THR A 50 -16.63 -0.13 -1.75
CA THR A 50 -18.06 -0.25 -2.06
C THR A 50 -18.82 -0.90 -0.90
N GLY A 51 -19.80 -0.18 -0.37
CA GLY A 51 -20.68 -0.69 0.71
C GLY A 51 -19.97 -0.87 2.05
N ILE A 52 -18.97 -0.03 2.37
CA ILE A 52 -18.36 0.01 3.69
C ILE A 52 -19.34 0.44 4.77
N ASP A 53 -19.07 0.07 6.02
CA ASP A 53 -19.92 0.38 7.16
C ASP A 53 -20.14 1.89 7.33
N THR A 54 -21.36 2.26 7.73
CA THR A 54 -21.74 3.67 7.88
C THR A 54 -20.85 4.43 8.86
N GLY A 55 -20.40 5.59 8.43
CA GLY A 55 -19.55 6.49 9.21
C GLY A 55 -18.05 6.29 9.00
N LEU A 56 -17.65 5.32 8.17
CA LEU A 56 -16.30 5.18 7.70
C LEU A 56 -16.08 5.97 6.40
N SER A 57 -14.85 6.36 6.17
CA SER A 57 -14.38 6.91 4.90
C SER A 57 -13.06 6.24 4.53
N ALA A 58 -12.94 5.79 3.30
CA ALA A 58 -11.73 5.19 2.76
C ALA A 58 -11.15 6.09 1.67
N ASP A 59 -9.86 6.35 1.75
CA ASP A 59 -9.06 7.00 0.72
C ASP A 59 -8.09 5.96 0.16
N ILE A 60 -8.17 5.70 -1.14
CA ILE A 60 -7.44 4.63 -1.81
C ILE A 60 -6.48 5.28 -2.81
N ASP A 61 -5.20 5.02 -2.61
CA ASP A 61 -4.11 5.45 -3.50
C ASP A 61 -3.26 4.23 -3.90
N GLY A 62 -3.66 3.58 -4.99
CA GLY A 62 -3.04 2.37 -5.51
C GLY A 62 -3.01 1.25 -4.47
N VAL A 63 -1.82 0.93 -3.96
CA VAL A 63 -1.60 -0.13 -2.97
C VAL A 63 -1.95 0.27 -1.53
N LEU A 64 -2.17 1.57 -1.30
CA LEU A 64 -2.49 2.13 0.02
C LEU A 64 -3.99 2.27 0.19
N CYS A 65 -4.46 1.98 1.41
CA CYS A 65 -5.82 2.30 1.84
C CYS A 65 -5.76 3.01 3.19
N THR A 66 -6.25 4.23 3.23
CA THR A 66 -6.40 5.02 4.46
C THR A 66 -7.85 5.01 4.89
N LEU A 67 -8.13 4.34 6.01
CA LEU A 67 -9.46 4.25 6.60
C LEU A 67 -9.58 5.22 7.78
N SER A 68 -10.59 6.08 7.74
CA SER A 68 -10.89 7.06 8.77
C SER A 68 -12.33 6.95 9.28
N GLY A 69 -12.64 7.67 10.37
CA GLY A 69 -13.95 7.61 11.00
C GLY A 69 -14.13 6.42 11.93
N LEU A 70 -13.07 5.70 12.24
CA LEU A 70 -13.09 4.61 13.20
C LEU A 70 -13.34 5.13 14.60
N LYS A 71 -14.42 4.68 15.23
CA LYS A 71 -14.86 5.09 16.57
C LYS A 71 -15.64 3.97 17.24
N GLY A 72 -15.78 4.06 18.56
CA GLY A 72 -16.53 3.07 19.33
C GLY A 72 -16.90 3.59 20.72
N PRO A 73 -17.57 2.78 21.54
CA PRO A 73 -17.95 3.16 22.89
C PRO A 73 -16.72 3.17 23.83
N ALA A 74 -16.68 4.12 24.75
CA ALA A 74 -15.66 4.15 25.80
C ALA A 74 -15.71 2.86 26.64
N GLY A 75 -14.56 2.25 26.88
CA GLY A 75 -14.45 0.98 27.61
C GLY A 75 -15.03 -0.24 26.90
N GLY A 76 -15.33 -0.13 25.60
CA GLY A 76 -15.94 -1.21 24.85
C GLY A 76 -15.29 -1.46 23.49
N THR A 77 -15.78 -2.49 22.81
CA THR A 77 -15.35 -2.87 21.47
C THR A 77 -16.45 -2.55 20.45
N ARG A 78 -16.05 -2.05 19.29
CA ARG A 78 -16.91 -1.95 18.12
C ARG A 78 -16.34 -2.78 16.99
N THR A 79 -17.20 -3.60 16.39
CA THR A 79 -16.88 -4.37 15.20
C THR A 79 -17.44 -3.67 13.97
N TYR A 80 -16.60 -3.51 12.95
CA TYR A 80 -16.98 -3.12 11.61
C TYR A 80 -16.85 -4.35 10.73
N ASN A 81 -17.99 -4.91 10.31
CA ASN A 81 -18.01 -6.19 9.58
C ASN A 81 -17.59 -6.04 8.11
N ASN A 82 -17.68 -4.82 7.58
CA ASN A 82 -17.36 -4.49 6.20
C ASN A 82 -16.64 -3.14 6.14
N ALA A 83 -15.50 -3.04 6.84
CA ALA A 83 -14.76 -1.78 6.89
C ALA A 83 -14.09 -1.43 5.56
N ILE A 84 -13.53 -2.43 4.88
CA ILE A 84 -12.92 -2.33 3.56
C ILE A 84 -12.85 -3.73 2.95
N LYS A 85 -12.76 -3.81 1.63
CA LYS A 85 -12.61 -5.06 0.89
C LYS A 85 -11.34 -5.07 0.06
N LEU A 86 -10.91 -6.25 -0.33
CA LEU A 86 -9.90 -6.49 -1.34
C LEU A 86 -10.52 -7.29 -2.47
N THR A 87 -10.37 -6.81 -3.70
CA THR A 87 -10.83 -7.49 -4.91
C THR A 87 -9.64 -7.90 -5.74
N SER A 88 -9.67 -9.12 -6.24
CA SER A 88 -8.68 -9.62 -7.18
C SER A 88 -9.34 -9.88 -8.55
N THR A 89 -8.61 -9.66 -9.63
CA THR A 89 -9.03 -9.99 -11.00
C THR A 89 -8.40 -11.29 -11.50
N ALA A 90 -7.35 -11.78 -10.85
CA ALA A 90 -6.65 -13.02 -11.16
C ALA A 90 -6.07 -13.64 -9.89
N ALA A 91 -5.57 -14.87 -9.99
CA ALA A 91 -4.86 -15.50 -8.89
C ALA A 91 -3.64 -14.66 -8.49
N THR A 92 -3.52 -14.34 -7.21
CA THR A 92 -2.43 -13.50 -6.70
C THR A 92 -2.07 -13.86 -5.27
N THR A 93 -0.80 -13.75 -4.93
CA THR A 93 -0.32 -13.84 -3.55
C THR A 93 0.16 -12.46 -3.10
N PHE A 94 -0.17 -12.09 -1.87
CA PHE A 94 0.07 -10.74 -1.37
C PHE A 94 0.25 -10.71 0.15
N ASP A 95 0.85 -9.64 0.61
CA ASP A 95 1.02 -9.30 2.02
C ASP A 95 0.21 -8.06 2.36
N ILE A 96 -0.23 -7.96 3.62
CA ILE A 96 -0.86 -6.74 4.16
C ILE A 96 -0.04 -6.26 5.34
N GLU A 97 0.31 -4.98 5.33
CA GLU A 97 1.06 -4.33 6.41
C GLU A 97 0.39 -3.04 6.89
N VAL A 98 0.69 -2.66 8.14
CA VAL A 98 0.30 -1.38 8.73
C VAL A 98 1.35 -0.34 8.38
N VAL A 99 0.93 0.74 7.72
CA VAL A 99 1.82 1.88 7.41
C VAL A 99 1.78 2.90 8.53
N SER A 100 0.58 3.25 9.00
CA SER A 100 0.41 4.23 10.07
C SER A 100 -0.90 4.07 10.81
N VAL A 101 -0.88 4.50 12.08
CA VAL A 101 -2.08 4.68 12.92
C VAL A 101 -1.97 6.05 13.54
N THR A 102 -2.92 6.94 13.25
CA THR A 102 -2.92 8.33 13.69
C THR A 102 -4.29 8.75 14.19
N GLY A 103 -4.37 9.91 14.84
CA GLY A 103 -5.62 10.50 15.31
C GLY A 103 -5.61 10.78 16.80
N THR A 104 -6.61 11.59 17.25
CA THR A 104 -6.73 12.02 18.65
C THR A 104 -7.05 10.86 19.60
N GLY A 105 -7.68 9.81 19.07
CA GLY A 105 -8.10 8.64 19.85
C GLY A 105 -6.99 7.63 20.13
N THR A 106 -5.80 7.77 19.55
CA THR A 106 -4.73 6.76 19.72
C THR A 106 -4.30 6.58 21.18
N VAL A 107 -4.33 7.64 21.98
CA VAL A 107 -3.99 7.61 23.42
C VAL A 107 -5.06 6.94 24.28
N ASN A 108 -6.28 6.84 23.77
CA ASN A 108 -7.46 6.27 24.44
C ASN A 108 -7.91 4.96 23.81
N MET A 109 -7.10 4.37 22.96
CA MET A 109 -7.39 3.12 22.28
C MET A 109 -6.56 1.98 22.86
N THR A 110 -7.18 0.82 23.06
CA THR A 110 -6.51 -0.36 23.57
C THR A 110 -5.96 -1.23 22.45
N SER A 111 -6.78 -1.49 21.43
CA SER A 111 -6.39 -2.32 20.30
C SER A 111 -7.22 -2.09 19.06
N ILE A 112 -6.60 -2.36 17.90
CA ILE A 112 -7.27 -2.59 16.62
C ILE A 112 -6.78 -3.93 16.08
N VAL A 113 -7.71 -4.81 15.78
CA VAL A 113 -7.44 -6.10 15.14
C VAL A 113 -8.27 -6.19 13.87
N VAL A 114 -7.62 -6.58 12.78
CA VAL A 114 -8.27 -6.80 11.48
C VAL A 114 -8.26 -8.29 11.18
N ARG A 115 -9.44 -8.83 10.91
CA ARG A 115 -9.61 -10.21 10.43
C ARG A 115 -9.94 -10.19 8.95
N ILE A 116 -9.24 -11.00 8.20
CA ILE A 116 -9.34 -11.10 6.74
C ILE A 116 -10.11 -12.37 6.41
N TYR A 117 -11.27 -12.21 5.80
CA TYR A 117 -12.13 -13.32 5.42
C TYR A 117 -12.25 -13.41 3.90
N ASP A 118 -12.23 -14.64 3.39
CA ASP A 118 -12.55 -14.90 1.98
C ASP A 118 -14.05 -14.78 1.69
N GLU A 119 -14.45 -14.99 0.43
CA GLU A 119 -15.85 -14.95 0.00
C GLU A 119 -16.71 -16.02 0.67
N GLY A 120 -16.13 -17.16 1.07
CA GLY A 120 -16.78 -18.23 1.84
C GLY A 120 -16.84 -17.94 3.34
N SER A 121 -16.44 -16.75 3.79
CA SER A 121 -16.34 -16.37 5.21
C SER A 121 -15.37 -17.22 6.03
N VAL A 122 -14.35 -17.78 5.39
CA VAL A 122 -13.26 -18.48 6.06
C VAL A 122 -12.18 -17.46 6.43
N LEU A 123 -11.74 -17.48 7.69
CA LEU A 123 -10.65 -16.63 8.17
C LEU A 123 -9.33 -17.02 7.49
N ARG A 124 -8.71 -16.09 6.80
CA ARG A 124 -7.45 -16.27 6.08
C ARG A 124 -6.26 -15.65 6.80
N GLY A 125 -6.49 -14.61 7.58
CA GLY A 125 -5.43 -13.95 8.35
C GLY A 125 -5.96 -13.01 9.42
N THR A 126 -5.08 -12.66 10.35
CA THR A 126 -5.37 -11.67 11.39
C THR A 126 -4.19 -10.71 11.50
N LEU A 127 -4.46 -9.42 11.34
CA LEU A 127 -3.49 -8.34 11.45
C LEU A 127 -3.75 -7.55 12.73
N THR A 128 -2.77 -7.49 13.61
CA THR A 128 -2.79 -6.56 14.74
C THR A 128 -2.33 -5.19 14.26
N VAL A 129 -3.28 -4.27 14.10
CA VAL A 129 -3.03 -2.91 13.60
C VAL A 129 -2.51 -1.99 14.70
N PHE A 130 -3.02 -2.18 15.92
CA PHE A 130 -2.63 -1.39 17.09
C PHE A 130 -2.78 -2.21 18.36
N SER A 131 -1.81 -2.11 19.26
CA SER A 131 -1.86 -2.76 20.57
C SER A 131 -0.89 -2.09 21.54
N GLY A 132 -1.29 -1.95 22.79
CA GLY A 132 -0.42 -1.43 23.85
C GLY A 132 0.16 -0.03 23.59
N GLY A 133 -0.58 0.84 22.89
CA GLY A 133 -0.15 2.22 22.60
C GLY A 133 0.72 2.36 21.33
N SER A 134 0.92 1.30 20.57
CA SER A 134 1.78 1.30 19.38
C SER A 134 1.10 0.68 18.16
N ALA A 135 1.44 1.17 16.98
CA ALA A 135 1.06 0.52 15.72
C ALA A 135 1.72 -0.86 15.60
N GLY A 136 0.98 -1.79 15.00
CA GLY A 136 1.49 -3.13 14.70
C GLY A 136 2.60 -3.07 13.65
N THR A 137 3.62 -3.91 13.81
CA THR A 137 4.77 -3.96 12.89
C THR A 137 4.88 -5.29 12.15
N THR A 138 4.04 -6.26 12.51
CA THR A 138 4.06 -7.60 11.89
C THR A 138 3.02 -7.65 10.78
N PRO A 139 3.43 -7.83 9.52
CA PRO A 139 2.50 -8.01 8.42
C PRO A 139 1.82 -9.38 8.47
N VAL A 140 0.70 -9.52 7.78
CA VAL A 140 0.16 -10.82 7.38
C VAL A 140 0.71 -11.11 6.00
N ILE A 141 1.43 -12.22 5.88
CA ILE A 141 2.16 -12.59 4.68
C ILE A 141 1.52 -13.80 3.98
N ASP A 142 1.85 -13.96 2.70
CA ASP A 142 1.48 -15.13 1.87
C ASP A 142 -0.04 -15.38 1.78
N LEU A 143 -0.83 -14.33 1.83
CA LEU A 143 -2.27 -14.43 1.54
C LEU A 143 -2.47 -14.72 0.04
N SER A 144 -3.27 -15.75 -0.27
CA SER A 144 -3.46 -16.19 -1.65
C SER A 144 -4.93 -16.18 -2.07
N MET A 145 -5.25 -15.38 -3.07
CA MET A 145 -6.53 -15.41 -3.80
C MET A 145 -6.38 -16.27 -5.06
N THR A 146 -7.35 -17.14 -5.32
CA THR A 146 -7.28 -18.15 -6.39
C THR A 146 -7.92 -17.71 -7.70
N GLY A 147 -8.29 -16.44 -7.84
CA GLY A 147 -8.93 -15.92 -9.05
C GLY A 147 -9.60 -14.57 -8.81
N ALA A 148 -10.59 -14.26 -9.65
CA ALA A 148 -11.40 -13.05 -9.51
C ALA A 148 -12.38 -13.22 -8.33
N VAL A 149 -11.96 -12.76 -7.15
CA VAL A 149 -12.69 -12.91 -5.88
C VAL A 149 -12.63 -11.63 -5.06
N THR A 150 -13.56 -11.51 -4.10
CA THR A 150 -13.62 -10.39 -3.15
C THR A 150 -13.50 -10.90 -1.74
N TRP A 151 -12.52 -10.40 -1.01
CA TRP A 151 -12.34 -10.67 0.41
C TRP A 151 -12.76 -9.46 1.24
N ARG A 152 -13.30 -9.69 2.42
CA ARG A 152 -13.69 -8.62 3.35
C ARG A 152 -12.73 -8.54 4.53
N LEU A 153 -12.50 -7.32 5.00
CA LEU A 153 -11.74 -7.05 6.20
C LEU A 153 -12.70 -6.59 7.30
N GLU A 154 -12.80 -7.38 8.34
CA GLU A 154 -13.56 -7.08 9.56
C GLU A 154 -12.61 -6.44 10.58
N TRP A 155 -13.04 -5.37 11.22
CA TRP A 155 -12.23 -4.61 12.15
C TRP A 155 -12.86 -4.59 13.54
N ASP A 156 -12.13 -5.09 14.53
CA ASP A 156 -12.46 -4.94 15.95
C ASP A 156 -11.62 -3.83 16.56
N ILE A 157 -12.29 -2.82 17.11
CA ILE A 157 -11.64 -1.69 17.74
C ILE A 157 -12.09 -1.63 19.20
N THR A 158 -11.13 -1.75 20.11
CA THR A 158 -11.36 -1.68 21.55
C THR A 158 -10.83 -0.35 22.09
N TRP A 159 -11.72 0.39 22.74
CA TRP A 159 -11.43 1.67 23.35
C TRP A 159 -11.24 1.54 24.85
N ALA A 160 -10.33 2.32 25.43
CA ALA A 160 -10.18 2.45 26.87
C ALA A 160 -11.40 3.15 27.48
N SER A 161 -11.62 2.97 28.77
CA SER A 161 -12.69 3.66 29.50
C SER A 161 -12.50 5.19 29.56
N THR A 162 -11.29 5.66 29.27
CA THR A 162 -10.92 7.09 29.19
C THR A 162 -11.27 7.74 27.85
N ALA A 163 -11.72 6.97 26.86
CA ALA A 163 -12.10 7.51 25.54
C ALA A 163 -13.25 8.51 25.67
N ILE A 164 -13.17 9.59 24.91
CA ILE A 164 -14.16 10.68 24.93
C ILE A 164 -14.87 10.81 23.59
N VAL A 165 -16.02 11.46 23.60
CA VAL A 165 -16.75 11.77 22.37
C VAL A 165 -15.90 12.65 21.47
N GLY A 166 -15.71 12.23 20.23
CA GLY A 166 -14.85 12.93 19.26
C GLY A 166 -13.48 12.27 19.05
N ASP A 167 -13.11 11.32 19.90
CA ASP A 167 -11.93 10.48 19.61
C ASP A 167 -12.11 9.71 18.31
N THR A 168 -11.16 9.88 17.41
CA THR A 168 -11.14 9.21 16.11
C THR A 168 -9.76 8.66 15.83
N VAL A 169 -9.72 7.62 15.02
CA VAL A 169 -8.48 7.01 14.56
C VAL A 169 -8.53 6.86 13.05
N THR A 170 -7.38 7.09 12.44
CA THR A 170 -7.13 6.89 11.02
C THR A 170 -6.03 5.85 10.88
N VAL A 171 -6.26 4.86 10.05
CA VAL A 171 -5.32 3.75 9.80
C VAL A 171 -5.00 3.72 8.32
N THR A 172 -3.72 3.62 7.99
CA THR A 172 -3.26 3.36 6.63
C THR A 172 -2.66 1.96 6.56
N LEU A 173 -3.24 1.16 5.67
CA LEU A 173 -2.74 -0.17 5.31
C LEU A 173 -2.11 -0.13 3.92
N LYS A 174 -1.20 -1.05 3.66
CA LYS A 174 -0.59 -1.28 2.36
C LYS A 174 -0.70 -2.76 2.00
N VAL A 175 -1.00 -3.03 0.73
CA VAL A 175 -0.87 -4.37 0.15
C VAL A 175 0.36 -4.41 -0.75
N THR A 176 1.05 -5.54 -0.74
CA THR A 176 2.21 -5.79 -1.61
C THR A 176 2.04 -7.16 -2.24
N THR A 177 1.98 -7.23 -3.57
CA THR A 177 1.93 -8.51 -4.28
C THR A 177 3.30 -9.15 -4.28
N THR A 178 3.36 -10.43 -3.93
CA THR A 178 4.60 -11.21 -3.86
C THR A 178 4.83 -12.06 -5.11
N THR A 179 3.80 -12.26 -5.92
CA THR A 179 3.91 -12.87 -7.26
C THR A 179 3.88 -11.77 -8.31
N LEU A 180 4.93 -11.66 -9.09
CA LEU A 180 4.91 -10.93 -10.36
C LEU A 180 4.00 -11.70 -11.34
N PRO A 181 3.20 -10.98 -12.14
CA PRO A 181 2.37 -11.58 -13.17
C PRO A 181 3.18 -12.34 -14.22
#